data_9a8fd39144b146e7255f3e628676c241
#
_entry.id   9a8fd39144b146e7255f3e628676c241
#
_cell.length_a   1.000
_cell.length_b   1.000
_cell.length_c   1.000
_cell.angle_alpha   90.00
_cell.angle_beta   90.00
_cell.angle_gamma   90.00
#
_symmetry.space_group_name_H-M   'P 1'
#
loop_
_entity.id
_entity.type
_entity.pdbx_description
1 polymer ?
#
loop_
_entity_poly.entity_id
_entity_poly.type
_entity_poly.pdbx_seq_one_letter_code
_entity_poly.pdbx_strand_id
1 'polypeptide(L)'
;MKRRTDEEISAPLYAYDADIRAQYGCFAGVDEAGRGPLCGPVCVAACILDPEAPVYGINDSKKLSEKKREALFDQIVEKALAYRIVFVGPDIIDRDNILNATMGGMCQAVEGLDIVPNLVLVDGNRIPAGLTMPAQSVVKGDATSASIGAASILAKVSRDRYMLELDKQYPQYQLAKHKGYGTKLHYELIAQYGIQPFYRRSFLKKQGYWPEGK
;
A
#
# COMPACT_ATOMS: atom_id res chain seq x y z
N MET A 1 10.82 3.66 -30.75
CA MET A 1 9.90 4.55 -30.01
C MET A 1 10.71 5.35 -29.00
N LYS A 2 10.51 6.68 -28.92
CA LYS A 2 11.16 7.53 -27.92
C LYS A 2 10.62 7.18 -26.53
N ARG A 3 11.51 6.98 -25.55
CA ARG A 3 11.12 6.70 -24.16
C ARG A 3 10.45 7.94 -23.56
N ARG A 4 9.27 7.80 -22.98
CA ARG A 4 8.58 8.91 -22.30
C ARG A 4 9.41 9.43 -21.14
N THR A 5 9.37 10.74 -20.90
CA THR A 5 9.95 11.36 -19.70
C THR A 5 9.10 11.06 -18.47
N ASP A 6 9.65 11.28 -17.28
CA ASP A 6 8.92 11.13 -16.01
C ASP A 6 7.71 12.06 -15.92
N GLU A 7 7.85 13.28 -16.46
CA GLU A 7 6.78 14.26 -16.55
C GLU A 7 5.67 13.78 -17.51
N GLU A 8 6.01 13.34 -18.72
CA GLU A 8 5.04 12.78 -19.69
C GLU A 8 4.29 11.54 -19.14
N ILE A 9 4.90 10.79 -18.22
CA ILE A 9 4.28 9.64 -17.56
C ILE A 9 3.24 10.11 -16.55
N SER A 10 3.57 11.11 -15.73
CA SER A 10 2.72 11.56 -14.62
C SER A 10 1.68 12.61 -15.04
N ALA A 11 1.86 13.31 -16.15
CA ALA A 11 0.98 14.41 -16.58
C ALA A 11 -0.52 14.04 -16.58
N PRO A 12 -0.96 12.88 -17.10
CA PRO A 12 -2.37 12.50 -17.05
C PRO A 12 -2.92 12.33 -15.64
N LEU A 13 -2.09 11.84 -14.70
CA LEU A 13 -2.48 11.62 -13.30
C LEU A 13 -2.66 12.96 -12.58
N TYR A 14 -1.74 13.90 -12.82
CA TYR A 14 -1.85 15.26 -12.29
C TYR A 14 -2.99 16.06 -12.92
N ALA A 15 -3.32 15.84 -14.19
CA ALA A 15 -4.48 16.46 -14.82
C ALA A 15 -5.79 16.01 -14.13
N TYR A 16 -5.94 14.71 -13.85
CA TYR A 16 -7.06 14.18 -13.08
C TYR A 16 -7.13 14.80 -11.67
N ASP A 17 -5.99 14.87 -10.99
CA ASP A 17 -5.90 15.45 -9.63
C ASP A 17 -6.22 16.96 -9.65
N ALA A 18 -5.89 17.69 -10.72
CA ALA A 18 -6.23 19.11 -10.88
C ALA A 18 -7.75 19.32 -10.98
N ASP A 19 -8.45 18.46 -11.74
CA ASP A 19 -9.92 18.52 -11.86
C ASP A 19 -10.59 18.23 -10.50
N ILE A 20 -10.13 17.23 -9.76
CA ILE A 20 -10.60 16.93 -8.41
C ILE A 20 -10.36 18.12 -7.47
N ARG A 21 -9.17 18.70 -7.51
CA ARG A 21 -8.81 19.85 -6.67
C ARG A 21 -9.66 21.09 -6.99
N ALA A 22 -9.95 21.33 -8.24
CA ALA A 22 -10.82 22.44 -8.66
C ALA A 22 -12.25 22.30 -8.10
N GLN A 23 -12.74 21.06 -7.95
CA GLN A 23 -14.09 20.79 -7.49
C GLN A 23 -14.20 20.70 -5.95
N TYR A 24 -13.22 20.08 -5.29
CA TYR A 24 -13.31 19.72 -3.86
C TYR A 24 -12.26 20.43 -2.98
N GLY A 25 -11.26 21.08 -3.58
CA GLY A 25 -10.14 21.66 -2.84
C GLY A 25 -9.12 20.62 -2.41
N CYS A 26 -8.75 20.62 -1.12
CA CYS A 26 -7.78 19.68 -0.59
C CYS A 26 -8.35 18.25 -0.55
N PHE A 27 -7.59 17.28 -1.06
CA PHE A 27 -7.98 15.88 -1.04
C PHE A 27 -6.78 14.95 -0.80
N ALA A 28 -7.06 13.74 -0.29
CA ALA A 28 -6.07 12.70 -0.09
C ALA A 28 -6.29 11.51 -1.04
N GLY A 29 -5.23 10.92 -1.55
CA GLY A 29 -5.24 9.60 -2.18
C GLY A 29 -4.89 8.52 -1.16
N VAL A 30 -5.54 7.35 -1.26
CA VAL A 30 -5.33 6.21 -0.35
C VAL A 30 -5.18 4.92 -1.15
N ASP A 31 -4.17 4.11 -0.80
CA ASP A 31 -3.95 2.78 -1.38
C ASP A 31 -3.31 1.84 -0.36
N GLU A 32 -3.27 0.53 -0.67
CA GLU A 32 -2.67 -0.49 0.16
C GLU A 32 -1.66 -1.36 -0.59
N ALA A 33 -0.75 -1.98 0.16
CA ALA A 33 0.14 -3.03 -0.32
C ALA A 33 0.12 -4.24 0.62
N GLY A 34 0.16 -5.44 0.04
CA GLY A 34 0.35 -6.65 0.83
C GLY A 34 -0.92 -7.36 1.27
N ARG A 35 -2.03 -7.29 0.52
CA ARG A 35 -3.25 -8.09 0.81
C ARG A 35 -3.06 -9.58 0.57
N GLY A 36 -2.35 -9.96 -0.49
CA GLY A 36 -2.19 -11.35 -0.92
C GLY A 36 -1.14 -12.22 -0.22
N PRO A 37 -0.07 -11.68 0.41
CA PRO A 37 0.95 -12.48 1.09
C PRO A 37 0.43 -13.32 2.26
N LEU A 38 1.13 -14.44 2.54
CA LEU A 38 0.83 -15.37 3.64
C LEU A 38 1.28 -14.84 5.00
N CYS A 39 2.16 -13.84 5.02
CA CYS A 39 2.76 -13.31 6.24
C CYS A 39 3.04 -11.81 6.16
N GLY A 40 3.33 -11.22 7.32
CA GLY A 40 3.55 -9.80 7.48
C GLY A 40 2.26 -8.97 7.41
N PRO A 41 2.37 -7.66 7.64
CA PRO A 41 1.22 -6.77 7.65
C PRO A 41 0.66 -6.50 6.26
N VAL A 42 -0.58 -6.03 6.20
CA VAL A 42 -1.02 -5.15 5.12
C VAL A 42 -0.58 -3.73 5.48
N CYS A 43 0.00 -3.04 4.51
CA CYS A 43 0.45 -1.66 4.68
C CYS A 43 -0.48 -0.75 3.89
N VAL A 44 -1.00 0.27 4.53
CA VAL A 44 -1.88 1.28 3.92
C VAL A 44 -1.20 2.63 4.01
N ALA A 45 -1.37 3.46 2.99
CA ALA A 45 -0.92 4.84 3.03
C ALA A 45 -2.01 5.80 2.55
N ALA A 46 -2.02 7.00 3.15
CA ALA A 46 -2.76 8.16 2.69
C ALA A 46 -1.76 9.26 2.35
N CYS A 47 -2.02 10.03 1.27
CA CYS A 47 -1.12 11.08 0.81
C CYS A 47 -1.89 12.28 0.25
N ILE A 48 -1.50 13.49 0.65
CA ILE A 48 -1.92 14.77 0.09
C ILE A 48 -0.71 15.37 -0.62
N LEU A 49 -0.71 15.36 -1.95
CA LEU A 49 0.38 15.95 -2.73
C LEU A 49 0.27 17.48 -2.78
N ASP A 50 1.43 18.14 -2.75
CA ASP A 50 1.54 19.57 -3.01
C ASP A 50 1.44 19.84 -4.53
N PRO A 51 0.45 20.62 -5.00
CA PRO A 51 0.34 20.97 -6.40
C PRO A 51 1.50 21.86 -6.89
N GLU A 52 2.16 22.61 -5.99
CA GLU A 52 3.26 23.50 -6.32
C GLU A 52 4.63 22.78 -6.33
N ALA A 53 4.69 21.54 -5.77
CA ALA A 53 5.91 20.74 -5.71
C ALA A 53 5.72 19.33 -6.32
N PRO A 54 5.38 19.19 -7.60
CA PRO A 54 5.05 17.91 -8.21
C PRO A 54 6.18 16.88 -8.12
N VAL A 55 5.83 15.62 -7.96
CA VAL A 55 6.73 14.47 -8.01
C VAL A 55 6.52 13.73 -9.33
N TYR A 56 7.42 13.96 -10.28
CA TYR A 56 7.30 13.34 -11.59
C TYR A 56 7.78 11.89 -11.62
N GLY A 57 7.13 11.06 -12.43
CA GLY A 57 7.40 9.63 -12.55
C GLY A 57 6.48 8.75 -11.71
N ILE A 58 5.55 9.32 -10.95
CA ILE A 58 4.48 8.57 -10.28
C ILE A 58 3.66 7.83 -11.35
N ASN A 59 3.42 6.54 -11.09
CA ASN A 59 2.61 5.63 -11.91
C ASN A 59 2.25 4.42 -11.03
N ASP A 60 1.43 3.50 -11.54
CA ASP A 60 1.18 2.19 -10.95
C ASP A 60 2.49 1.58 -10.41
N SER A 61 2.56 1.39 -9.10
CA SER A 61 3.78 0.96 -8.40
C SER A 61 4.32 -0.39 -8.89
N LYS A 62 3.47 -1.24 -9.46
CA LYS A 62 3.84 -2.54 -10.02
C LYS A 62 4.59 -2.43 -11.35
N LYS A 63 4.45 -1.30 -12.06
CA LYS A 63 5.17 -1.01 -13.31
C LYS A 63 6.52 -0.35 -13.09
N LEU A 64 6.79 0.09 -11.88
CA LEU A 64 8.05 0.75 -11.50
C LEU A 64 9.08 -0.29 -11.03
N SER A 65 10.36 -0.09 -11.35
CA SER A 65 11.43 -0.84 -10.74
C SER A 65 11.56 -0.50 -9.24
N GLU A 66 12.12 -1.42 -8.45
CA GLU A 66 12.36 -1.17 -7.01
C GLU A 66 13.16 0.11 -6.78
N LYS A 67 14.27 0.28 -7.51
CA LYS A 67 15.10 1.50 -7.45
C LYS A 67 14.31 2.78 -7.74
N LYS A 68 13.38 2.75 -8.72
CA LYS A 68 12.56 3.92 -9.06
C LYS A 68 11.53 4.19 -7.97
N ARG A 69 10.91 3.13 -7.40
CA ARG A 69 9.96 3.28 -6.28
C ARG A 69 10.63 3.91 -5.05
N GLU A 70 11.83 3.43 -4.69
CA GLU A 70 12.60 4.00 -3.57
C GLU A 70 12.91 5.47 -3.79
N ALA A 71 13.38 5.86 -4.97
CA ALA A 71 13.66 7.25 -5.29
C ALA A 71 12.41 8.15 -5.28
N LEU A 72 11.26 7.61 -5.70
CA LEU A 72 9.98 8.32 -5.64
C LEU A 72 9.45 8.41 -4.22
N PHE A 73 9.62 7.37 -3.42
CA PHE A 73 9.25 7.37 -2.00
C PHE A 73 9.91 8.55 -1.28
N ASP A 74 11.23 8.72 -1.43
CA ASP A 74 11.96 9.80 -0.77
C ASP A 74 11.46 11.19 -1.23
N GLN A 75 11.18 11.36 -2.52
CA GLN A 75 10.62 12.61 -3.04
C GLN A 75 9.19 12.88 -2.54
N ILE A 76 8.34 11.84 -2.42
CA ILE A 76 6.98 11.98 -1.89
C ILE A 76 7.03 12.41 -0.43
N VAL A 77 7.87 11.75 0.38
CA VAL A 77 8.07 12.08 1.80
C VAL A 77 8.55 13.53 1.99
N GLU A 78 9.44 14.01 1.11
CA GLU A 78 9.98 15.37 1.17
C GLU A 78 8.98 16.44 0.74
N LYS A 79 8.14 16.14 -0.27
CA LYS A 79 7.34 17.16 -0.98
C LYS A 79 5.85 17.11 -0.68
N ALA A 80 5.32 16.02 -0.15
CA ALA A 80 3.89 15.92 0.16
C ALA A 80 3.50 16.90 1.29
N LEU A 81 2.33 17.52 1.17
CA LEU A 81 1.76 18.36 2.23
C LEU A 81 1.48 17.56 3.51
N ALA A 82 1.00 16.33 3.35
CA ALA A 82 0.80 15.37 4.43
C ALA A 82 0.81 13.95 3.90
N TYR A 83 1.29 13.01 4.69
CA TYR A 83 1.14 11.58 4.44
C TYR A 83 1.08 10.80 5.74
N ARG A 84 0.46 9.62 5.68
CA ARG A 84 0.42 8.68 6.81
C ARG A 84 0.57 7.26 6.29
N ILE A 85 1.38 6.46 6.98
CA ILE A 85 1.59 5.04 6.68
C ILE A 85 1.16 4.24 7.90
N VAL A 86 0.33 3.21 7.69
CA VAL A 86 -0.23 2.34 8.72
C VAL A 86 0.09 0.89 8.39
N PHE A 87 0.59 0.15 9.36
CA PHE A 87 0.78 -1.29 9.28
C PHE A 87 -0.29 -2.00 10.09
N VAL A 88 -1.10 -2.84 9.43
CA VAL A 88 -2.11 -3.67 10.09
C VAL A 88 -1.58 -5.10 10.18
N GLY A 89 -1.34 -5.57 11.40
CA GLY A 89 -0.67 -6.83 11.70
C GLY A 89 -1.48 -8.09 11.36
N PRO A 90 -0.81 -9.25 11.34
CA PRO A 90 -1.44 -10.54 11.08
C PRO A 90 -2.57 -10.90 12.05
N ASP A 91 -2.46 -10.50 13.31
CA ASP A 91 -3.45 -10.71 14.37
C ASP A 91 -4.79 -10.02 14.04
N ILE A 92 -4.74 -8.77 13.59
CA ILE A 92 -5.92 -8.02 13.16
C ILE A 92 -6.49 -8.64 11.88
N ILE A 93 -5.62 -9.02 10.92
CA ILE A 93 -6.03 -9.68 9.68
C ILE A 93 -6.75 -11.00 9.96
N ASP A 94 -6.26 -11.79 10.91
CA ASP A 94 -6.86 -13.07 11.29
C ASP A 94 -8.20 -12.90 12.03
N ARG A 95 -8.32 -11.84 12.85
CA ARG A 95 -9.54 -11.51 13.59
C ARG A 95 -10.64 -10.97 12.67
N ASP A 96 -10.32 -9.99 11.81
CA ASP A 96 -11.31 -9.16 11.10
C ASP A 96 -11.44 -9.53 9.61
N ASN A 97 -10.64 -10.46 9.11
CA ASN A 97 -10.31 -10.75 7.71
C ASN A 97 -9.56 -9.63 7.01
N ILE A 98 -8.92 -9.98 5.86
CA ILE A 98 -8.04 -9.05 5.13
C ILE A 98 -8.77 -7.82 4.58
N LEU A 99 -10.03 -7.95 4.18
CA LEU A 99 -10.80 -6.82 3.65
C LEU A 99 -11.07 -5.79 4.75
N ASN A 100 -11.65 -6.23 5.87
CA ASN A 100 -11.98 -5.35 6.98
C ASN A 100 -10.73 -4.74 7.63
N ALA A 101 -9.67 -5.54 7.78
CA ALA A 101 -8.36 -5.06 8.27
C ALA A 101 -7.78 -3.95 7.35
N THR A 102 -7.87 -4.13 6.02
CA THR A 102 -7.44 -3.11 5.06
C THR A 102 -8.30 -1.84 5.17
N MET A 103 -9.63 -1.97 5.21
CA MET A 103 -10.55 -0.84 5.35
C MET A 103 -10.33 -0.07 6.65
N GLY A 104 -10.12 -0.77 7.77
CA GLY A 104 -9.77 -0.15 9.05
C GLY A 104 -8.42 0.59 9.00
N GLY A 105 -7.43 0.01 8.33
CA GLY A 105 -6.14 0.66 8.08
C GLY A 105 -6.26 1.92 7.23
N MET A 106 -7.16 1.94 6.22
CA MET A 106 -7.44 3.12 5.40
C MET A 106 -8.04 4.25 6.24
N CYS A 107 -9.01 3.95 7.12
CA CYS A 107 -9.55 4.94 8.06
C CYS A 107 -8.44 5.53 8.95
N GLN A 108 -7.62 4.67 9.56
CA GLN A 108 -6.50 5.11 10.42
C GLN A 108 -5.48 5.96 9.66
N ALA A 109 -5.18 5.63 8.40
CA ALA A 109 -4.25 6.39 7.59
C ALA A 109 -4.78 7.80 7.29
N VAL A 110 -6.06 7.92 6.95
CA VAL A 110 -6.70 9.21 6.67
C VAL A 110 -6.86 10.06 7.94
N GLU A 111 -7.34 9.47 9.03
CA GLU A 111 -7.51 10.14 10.33
C GLU A 111 -6.18 10.60 10.94
N GLY A 112 -5.08 9.91 10.60
CA GLY A 112 -3.73 10.23 11.06
C GLY A 112 -2.99 11.26 10.20
N LEU A 113 -3.62 11.86 9.19
CA LEU A 113 -3.03 12.96 8.42
C LEU A 113 -3.01 14.25 9.26
N ASP A 114 -1.92 15.01 9.16
CA ASP A 114 -1.80 16.32 9.82
C ASP A 114 -2.71 17.40 9.19
N ILE A 115 -3.22 17.14 7.99
CA ILE A 115 -4.17 17.99 7.26
C ILE A 115 -5.44 17.20 6.99
N VAL A 116 -6.60 17.75 7.39
CA VAL A 116 -7.90 17.13 7.13
C VAL A 116 -8.31 17.39 5.68
N PRO A 117 -8.47 16.33 4.83
CA PRO A 117 -8.89 16.50 3.46
C PRO A 117 -10.41 16.74 3.35
N ASN A 118 -10.82 17.50 2.34
CA ASN A 118 -12.24 17.67 2.01
C ASN A 118 -12.84 16.46 1.29
N LEU A 119 -11.98 15.67 0.63
CA LEU A 119 -12.33 14.45 -0.09
C LEU A 119 -11.23 13.41 0.07
N VAL A 120 -11.60 12.14 0.11
CA VAL A 120 -10.67 11.00 0.05
C VAL A 120 -10.91 10.20 -1.23
N LEU A 121 -9.87 10.03 -2.05
CA LEU A 121 -9.86 9.13 -3.20
C LEU A 121 -9.27 7.78 -2.77
N VAL A 122 -10.04 6.71 -2.87
CA VAL A 122 -9.63 5.36 -2.46
C VAL A 122 -9.40 4.49 -3.68
N ASP A 123 -8.23 3.84 -3.78
CA ASP A 123 -8.01 2.86 -4.86
C ASP A 123 -8.99 1.70 -4.77
N GLY A 124 -9.47 1.25 -5.93
CA GLY A 124 -10.39 0.13 -6.05
C GLY A 124 -11.85 0.52 -6.19
N ASN A 125 -12.74 -0.35 -5.71
CA ASN A 125 -14.20 -0.23 -5.90
C ASN A 125 -14.99 -0.15 -4.59
N ARG A 126 -14.32 0.09 -3.46
CA ARG A 126 -14.95 0.14 -2.14
C ARG A 126 -14.46 1.33 -1.35
N ILE A 127 -15.36 1.92 -0.59
CA ILE A 127 -15.08 3.00 0.36
C ILE A 127 -15.13 2.41 1.77
N PRO A 128 -14.13 2.68 2.62
CA PRO A 128 -14.18 2.29 4.04
C PRO A 128 -15.38 2.95 4.75
N ALA A 129 -16.24 2.14 5.36
CA ALA A 129 -17.44 2.63 6.02
C ALA A 129 -17.18 3.51 7.25
N GLY A 130 -15.96 3.44 7.82
CA GLY A 130 -15.54 4.24 8.97
C GLY A 130 -15.01 5.64 8.64
N LEU A 131 -14.90 6.02 7.36
CA LEU A 131 -14.47 7.37 7.00
C LEU A 131 -15.53 8.40 7.37
N THR A 132 -15.12 9.47 8.04
CA THR A 132 -15.99 10.55 8.49
C THR A 132 -16.12 11.70 7.48
N MET A 133 -15.23 11.74 6.48
CA MET A 133 -15.25 12.73 5.40
C MET A 133 -15.75 12.12 4.08
N PRO A 134 -16.18 12.95 3.11
CA PRO A 134 -16.57 12.50 1.78
C PRO A 134 -15.47 11.64 1.14
N ALA A 135 -15.87 10.55 0.48
CA ALA A 135 -14.92 9.67 -0.18
C ALA A 135 -15.46 9.16 -1.52
N GLN A 136 -14.56 8.89 -2.46
CA GLN A 136 -14.85 8.31 -3.76
C GLN A 136 -13.89 7.14 -4.03
N SER A 137 -14.42 6.04 -4.56
CA SER A 137 -13.60 4.93 -5.04
C SER A 137 -13.20 5.15 -6.50
N VAL A 138 -11.93 4.90 -6.80
CA VAL A 138 -11.35 5.07 -8.15
C VAL A 138 -10.74 3.74 -8.59
N VAL A 139 -11.40 3.06 -9.53
CA VAL A 139 -10.89 1.78 -10.06
C VAL A 139 -9.59 2.01 -10.82
N LYS A 140 -8.52 1.30 -10.47
CA LYS A 140 -7.14 1.53 -10.95
C LYS A 140 -6.65 2.94 -10.63
N GLY A 141 -6.98 3.40 -9.43
CA GLY A 141 -6.67 4.75 -8.98
C GLY A 141 -5.18 5.05 -9.00
N ASP A 142 -4.33 4.07 -8.70
CA ASP A 142 -2.86 4.14 -8.76
C ASP A 142 -2.31 4.49 -10.17
N ALA A 143 -3.10 4.23 -11.21
CA ALA A 143 -2.80 4.58 -12.59
C ALA A 143 -3.62 5.78 -13.13
N THR A 144 -4.49 6.38 -12.30
CA THR A 144 -5.43 7.45 -12.67
C THR A 144 -5.14 8.75 -11.94
N SER A 145 -4.87 8.70 -10.63
CA SER A 145 -4.61 9.83 -9.74
C SER A 145 -3.16 9.81 -9.26
N ALA A 146 -2.48 10.94 -9.34
CA ALA A 146 -1.11 11.07 -8.80
C ALA A 146 -1.09 10.88 -7.28
N SER A 147 -2.10 11.37 -6.56
CA SER A 147 -2.21 11.24 -5.10
C SER A 147 -2.42 9.77 -4.67
N ILE A 148 -3.26 8.99 -5.38
CA ILE A 148 -3.39 7.55 -5.14
C ILE A 148 -2.10 6.82 -5.53
N GLY A 149 -1.48 7.16 -6.66
CA GLY A 149 -0.20 6.60 -7.08
C GLY A 149 0.92 6.85 -6.07
N ALA A 150 0.94 8.03 -5.45
CA ALA A 150 1.87 8.36 -4.36
C ALA A 150 1.60 7.47 -3.13
N ALA A 151 0.34 7.32 -2.71
CA ALA A 151 -0.05 6.42 -1.62
C ALA A 151 0.35 4.97 -1.91
N SER A 152 0.14 4.49 -3.14
CA SER A 152 0.57 3.17 -3.61
C SER A 152 2.08 2.94 -3.43
N ILE A 153 2.90 3.92 -3.83
CA ILE A 153 4.36 3.88 -3.68
C ILE A 153 4.74 3.86 -2.20
N LEU A 154 4.14 4.74 -1.38
CA LEU A 154 4.40 4.80 0.06
C LEU A 154 4.07 3.46 0.74
N ALA A 155 2.90 2.90 0.48
CA ALA A 155 2.48 1.61 1.03
C ALA A 155 3.40 0.47 0.58
N LYS A 156 3.73 0.41 -0.72
CA LYS A 156 4.55 -0.66 -1.29
C LYS A 156 5.98 -0.65 -0.77
N VAL A 157 6.64 0.51 -0.79
CA VAL A 157 8.03 0.63 -0.32
C VAL A 157 8.12 0.35 1.18
N SER A 158 7.22 0.93 1.97
CA SER A 158 7.22 0.70 3.42
C SER A 158 7.02 -0.78 3.76
N ARG A 159 6.11 -1.45 3.06
CA ARG A 159 5.90 -2.88 3.26
C ARG A 159 7.12 -3.71 2.83
N ASP A 160 7.72 -3.40 1.70
CA ASP A 160 8.89 -4.13 1.23
C ASP A 160 10.07 -3.96 2.20
N ARG A 161 10.31 -2.76 2.72
CA ARG A 161 11.30 -2.48 3.77
C ARG A 161 11.01 -3.27 5.06
N TYR A 162 9.73 -3.32 5.50
CA TYR A 162 9.32 -4.15 6.64
C TYR A 162 9.68 -5.64 6.43
N MET A 163 9.43 -6.17 5.24
CA MET A 163 9.73 -7.57 4.92
C MET A 163 11.24 -7.85 4.86
N LEU A 164 12.06 -6.86 4.49
CA LEU A 164 13.52 -6.96 4.54
C LEU A 164 14.03 -6.99 5.99
N GLU A 165 13.48 -6.16 6.87
CA GLU A 165 13.83 -6.19 8.30
C GLU A 165 13.40 -7.50 8.97
N LEU A 166 12.24 -8.03 8.59
CA LEU A 166 11.78 -9.33 9.07
C LEU A 166 12.67 -10.48 8.56
N ASP A 167 13.19 -10.39 7.34
CA ASP A 167 14.14 -11.36 6.78
C ASP A 167 15.44 -11.42 7.59
N LYS A 168 15.95 -10.29 8.08
CA LYS A 168 17.15 -10.25 8.93
C LYS A 168 16.93 -10.99 10.25
N GLN A 169 15.70 -10.96 10.81
CA GLN A 169 15.35 -11.64 12.05
C GLN A 169 15.11 -13.15 11.81
N TYR A 170 14.61 -13.52 10.64
CA TYR A 170 14.24 -14.88 10.27
C TYR A 170 14.82 -15.28 8.90
N PRO A 171 16.16 -15.28 8.75
CA PRO A 171 16.82 -15.46 7.45
C PRO A 171 16.53 -16.83 6.79
N GLN A 172 16.16 -17.83 7.59
CA GLN A 172 15.79 -19.17 7.09
C GLN A 172 14.52 -19.16 6.21
N TYR A 173 13.65 -18.14 6.33
CA TYR A 173 12.45 -18.03 5.50
C TYR A 173 12.67 -17.29 4.19
N GLN A 174 13.82 -16.66 3.97
CA GLN A 174 14.18 -15.93 2.75
C GLN A 174 13.10 -14.94 2.29
N LEU A 175 12.52 -14.20 3.25
CA LEU A 175 11.41 -13.26 3.02
C LEU A 175 11.78 -12.13 2.06
N ALA A 176 13.06 -11.77 2.00
CA ALA A 176 13.59 -10.80 1.05
C ALA A 176 13.32 -11.18 -0.41
N LYS A 177 13.29 -12.49 -0.75
CA LYS A 177 13.08 -12.96 -2.12
C LYS A 177 11.62 -12.88 -2.56
N HIS A 178 10.70 -13.30 -1.71
CA HIS A 178 9.27 -13.44 -2.07
C HIS A 178 8.34 -12.48 -1.33
N LYS A 179 8.87 -11.62 -0.44
CA LYS A 179 8.10 -10.59 0.29
C LYS A 179 6.83 -11.15 0.97
N GLY A 180 6.86 -12.43 1.36
CA GLY A 180 5.75 -13.14 2.01
C GLY A 180 4.71 -13.73 1.06
N TYR A 181 4.82 -13.59 -0.26
CA TYR A 181 3.90 -14.22 -1.21
C TYR A 181 4.04 -15.74 -1.22
N GLY A 182 2.93 -16.45 -1.51
CA GLY A 182 2.85 -17.91 -1.55
C GLY A 182 3.54 -18.51 -2.77
N THR A 183 4.85 -18.41 -2.84
CA THR A 183 5.67 -19.08 -3.85
C THR A 183 5.97 -20.52 -3.41
N LYS A 184 6.36 -21.40 -4.36
CA LYS A 184 6.80 -22.76 -4.05
C LYS A 184 7.86 -22.77 -2.95
N LEU A 185 8.90 -21.92 -3.10
CA LEU A 185 9.95 -21.76 -2.08
C LEU A 185 9.38 -21.42 -0.70
N HIS A 186 8.42 -20.48 -0.60
CA HIS A 186 7.85 -20.08 0.67
C HIS A 186 7.13 -21.23 1.37
N TYR A 187 6.35 -22.04 0.63
CA TYR A 187 5.68 -23.22 1.19
C TYR A 187 6.68 -24.31 1.63
N GLU A 188 7.76 -24.54 0.88
CA GLU A 188 8.83 -25.47 1.24
C GLU A 188 9.49 -25.04 2.57
N LEU A 189 9.76 -23.73 2.73
CA LEU A 189 10.36 -23.19 3.96
C LEU A 189 9.40 -23.22 5.14
N ILE A 190 8.09 -23.03 4.94
CA ILE A 190 7.08 -23.23 5.99
C ILE A 190 7.06 -24.70 6.43
N ALA A 191 7.10 -25.65 5.50
CA ALA A 191 7.13 -27.06 5.83
C ALA A 191 8.38 -27.44 6.61
N GLN A 192 9.54 -26.85 6.30
CA GLN A 192 10.82 -27.13 6.94
C GLN A 192 10.95 -26.47 8.32
N TYR A 193 10.56 -25.21 8.48
CA TYR A 193 10.84 -24.41 9.68
C TYR A 193 9.61 -24.10 10.52
N GLY A 194 8.42 -24.50 10.05
CA GLY A 194 7.16 -24.28 10.75
C GLY A 194 6.61 -22.85 10.59
N ILE A 195 5.63 -22.52 11.41
CA ILE A 195 4.90 -21.27 11.37
C ILE A 195 5.37 -20.37 12.54
N GLN A 196 5.56 -19.09 12.25
CA GLN A 196 5.97 -18.06 13.21
C GLN A 196 4.82 -17.06 13.45
N PRO A 197 4.87 -16.23 14.50
CA PRO A 197 3.83 -15.26 14.82
C PRO A 197 3.52 -14.25 13.71
N PHE A 198 4.46 -14.01 12.79
CA PHE A 198 4.26 -13.10 11.67
C PHE A 198 3.41 -13.69 10.51
N TYR A 199 2.99 -14.97 10.60
CA TYR A 199 2.12 -15.58 9.61
C TYR A 199 0.64 -15.26 9.85
N ARG A 200 -0.12 -15.13 8.75
CA ARG A 200 -1.58 -14.98 8.75
C ARG A 200 -2.21 -16.36 8.79
N ARG A 201 -2.63 -16.79 9.98
CA ARG A 201 -3.18 -18.12 10.22
C ARG A 201 -4.39 -18.45 9.36
N SER A 202 -5.28 -17.45 9.16
CA SER A 202 -6.48 -17.59 8.32
C SER A 202 -6.13 -17.89 6.85
N PHE A 203 -4.98 -17.41 6.36
CA PHE A 203 -4.52 -17.68 4.98
C PHE A 203 -3.96 -19.10 4.86
N LEU A 204 -3.23 -19.57 5.86
CA LEU A 204 -2.63 -20.89 5.88
C LEU A 204 -3.67 -22.01 6.08
N LYS A 205 -4.70 -21.78 6.89
CA LYS A 205 -5.84 -22.71 7.05
C LYS A 205 -6.52 -23.01 5.72
N LYS A 206 -6.80 -22.00 4.91
CA LYS A 206 -7.43 -22.16 3.59
C LYS A 206 -6.63 -23.02 2.64
N GLN A 207 -5.32 -23.19 2.89
CA GLN A 207 -4.41 -23.95 2.04
C GLN A 207 -3.94 -25.26 2.68
N GLY A 208 -4.53 -25.66 3.83
CA GLY A 208 -4.22 -26.92 4.50
C GLY A 208 -2.86 -26.95 5.23
N TYR A 209 -2.19 -25.80 5.38
CA TYR A 209 -0.89 -25.73 6.07
C TYR A 209 -1.00 -25.46 7.57
N TRP A 210 -2.21 -25.27 8.09
CA TRP A 210 -2.43 -25.09 9.52
C TRP A 210 -2.85 -26.41 10.15
N PRO A 211 -2.09 -26.98 11.10
CA PRO A 211 -2.52 -28.16 11.82
C PRO A 211 -3.77 -27.83 12.66
N GLU A 212 -4.83 -28.61 12.46
CA GLU A 212 -6.00 -28.52 13.31
C GLU A 212 -5.59 -28.94 14.73
N GLY A 213 -5.81 -28.08 15.72
CA GLY A 213 -5.72 -28.44 17.14
C GLY A 213 -4.43 -28.07 17.89
N LYS A 214 -3.70 -26.99 17.52
CA LYS A 214 -2.67 -26.39 18.38
C LYS A 214 -2.90 -24.91 18.60
#